data_e223f5b7d531ea51c3e6278fc1403f34
#
_entry.id   e223f5b7d531ea51c3e6278fc1403f34
#
_cell.length_a   1.000
_cell.length_b   1.000
_cell.length_c   1.000
_cell.angle_alpha   90.00
_cell.angle_beta   90.00
_cell.angle_gamma   90.00
#
_symmetry.space_group_name_H-M   'P 1'
#
loop_
_entity.id
_entity.type
_entity.pdbx_description
1 polymer ?
#
loop_
_entity_poly.entity_id
_entity_poly.type
_entity_poly.pdbx_seq_one_letter_code
_entity_poly.pdbx_strand_id
1 'polypeptide(L)'
;MKAYISFCIFIFCFSTGHAQKIFKVRYEHQADIKVYVVKYESQCDLKVYFVKYENQADEDGLWFPVKYESQADKKIYFVKYESQADLKIYFVKYENQSGWRNPEKMHLLKFED
;
A
#
# COMPACT_ATOMS: atom_id res chain seq x y z
N MET A 1 -21.66 27.06 23.72
CA MET A 1 -21.60 26.72 23.40
C MET A 1 -21.23 26.12 23.04
N LYS A 2 -21.08 25.91 22.61
CA LYS A 2 -20.87 25.31 22.14
C LYS A 2 -20.50 24.68 21.44
N ALA A 3 -20.48 24.73 21.01
CA ALA A 3 -20.25 24.15 20.26
C ALA A 3 -19.41 23.72 20.00
N TYR A 4 -18.94 23.72 19.92
CA TYR A 4 -18.26 23.25 19.50
C TYR A 4 -17.84 22.39 19.41
N ILE A 5 -18.05 22.35 19.71
CA ILE A 5 -17.84 21.45 19.55
C ILE A 5 -17.92 20.72 18.77
N SER A 6 -18.27 20.66 18.33
CA SER A 6 -18.56 20.07 17.47
C SER A 6 -17.80 19.91 16.61
N PHE A 7 -17.26 20.24 16.54
CA PHE A 7 -16.67 20.14 15.66
C PHE A 7 -15.80 19.40 15.59
N CYS A 8 -15.46 19.28 15.79
CA CYS A 8 -14.53 18.74 15.69
C CYS A 8 -14.57 17.60 15.30
N ILE A 9 -15.11 17.20 15.45
CA ILE A 9 -15.37 16.21 15.24
C ILE A 9 -15.11 15.75 14.06
N PHE A 10 -15.33 15.99 13.43
CA PHE A 10 -15.19 15.62 12.34
C PHE A 10 -14.06 15.39 11.95
N ILE A 11 -13.44 15.70 12.27
CA ILE A 11 -12.37 15.55 12.00
C ILE A 11 -11.98 14.33 11.88
N PHE A 12 -12.03 13.81 12.47
CA PHE A 12 -11.77 12.72 12.43
C PHE A 12 -11.92 12.08 11.45
N CYS A 13 -12.38 12.31 11.04
CA CYS A 13 -12.78 11.59 10.17
C CYS A 13 -11.86 11.44 9.18
N PHE A 14 -11.32 12.03 8.99
CA PHE A 14 -10.62 11.94 8.07
C PHE A 14 -9.63 11.16 8.06
N SER A 15 -9.30 10.92 8.83
CA SER A 15 -8.33 10.10 8.92
C SER A 15 -8.37 9.06 8.03
N THR A 16 -9.27 8.97 7.49
CA THR A 16 -9.38 7.94 6.79
C THR A 16 -8.61 7.87 5.69
N GLY A 17 -7.98 8.53 5.26
CA GLY A 17 -7.46 8.46 4.12
C GLY A 17 -6.37 7.65 3.79
N HIS A 18 -6.28 6.52 4.11
CA HIS A 18 -5.18 5.74 3.83
C HIS A 18 -5.32 4.98 2.57
N ALA A 19 -5.44 5.60 1.47
CA ALA A 19 -5.42 4.91 0.20
C ALA A 19 -4.03 4.40 -0.04
N GLN A 20 -3.91 3.27 -0.71
CA GLN A 20 -2.62 2.73 -1.08
C GLN A 20 -2.39 3.06 -2.55
N LYS A 21 -2.11 4.30 -2.83
CA LYS A 21 -1.84 4.73 -4.21
C LYS A 21 -0.37 4.49 -4.50
N ILE A 22 -0.11 3.67 -5.48
CA ILE A 22 1.22 3.15 -5.76
C ILE A 22 1.72 3.68 -7.09
N PHE A 23 2.95 4.15 -7.13
CA PHE A 23 3.60 4.52 -8.37
C PHE A 23 4.87 3.68 -8.53
N LYS A 24 5.01 3.07 -9.70
CA LYS A 24 6.16 2.24 -10.00
C LYS A 24 7.26 3.15 -10.56
N VAL A 25 8.36 3.26 -9.83
CA VAL A 25 9.45 4.11 -10.27
C VAL A 25 10.38 3.34 -11.19
N ARG A 26 11.13 4.08 -11.98
CA ARG A 26 12.02 3.50 -12.96
C ARG A 26 13.35 3.08 -12.37
N TYR A 27 13.82 3.78 -11.36
CA TYR A 27 15.13 3.54 -10.79
C TYR A 27 15.02 3.21 -9.33
N GLU A 28 15.85 2.29 -8.89
CA GLU A 28 15.80 1.78 -7.53
C GLU A 28 15.92 2.86 -6.47
N HIS A 29 16.79 3.84 -6.69
CA HIS A 29 17.03 4.86 -5.68
C HIS A 29 15.86 5.81 -5.49
N GLN A 30 14.85 5.74 -6.36
CA GLN A 30 13.67 6.58 -6.25
C GLN A 30 12.57 5.93 -5.44
N ALA A 31 12.74 4.68 -5.05
CA ALA A 31 11.67 3.92 -4.43
C ALA A 31 11.61 4.12 -2.93
N ASP A 32 10.40 4.09 -2.40
CA ASP A 32 10.21 4.01 -0.96
C ASP A 32 10.34 2.56 -0.51
N ILE A 33 9.93 1.63 -1.33
CA ILE A 33 9.96 0.21 -1.01
C ILE A 33 10.41 -0.58 -2.22
N LYS A 34 11.33 -1.51 -2.01
CA LYS A 34 11.76 -2.43 -3.06
C LYS A 34 10.96 -3.71 -2.91
N VAL A 35 10.30 -4.12 -3.96
CA VAL A 35 9.31 -5.19 -3.95
C VAL A 35 9.72 -6.33 -4.87
N TYR A 36 9.56 -7.54 -4.40
CA TYR A 36 9.80 -8.73 -5.22
C TYR A 36 8.49 -9.53 -5.31
N VAL A 37 8.11 -9.91 -6.52
CA VAL A 37 6.89 -10.68 -6.74
C VAL A 37 7.25 -12.16 -6.68
N VAL A 38 6.72 -12.87 -5.68
CA VAL A 38 7.04 -14.28 -5.51
C VAL A 38 6.09 -15.13 -6.33
N LYS A 39 6.51 -16.36 -6.61
CA LYS A 39 5.75 -17.29 -7.41
C LYS A 39 4.66 -17.99 -6.63
N TYR A 40 4.85 -18.18 -5.35
CA TYR A 40 3.94 -18.96 -4.53
C TYR A 40 3.47 -18.13 -3.35
N GLU A 41 2.19 -18.26 -3.04
CA GLU A 41 1.61 -17.50 -1.95
C GLU A 41 2.33 -17.74 -0.62
N SER A 42 2.80 -18.95 -0.39
CA SER A 42 3.46 -19.28 0.88
C SER A 42 4.76 -18.54 1.10
N GLN A 43 5.28 -17.89 0.08
CA GLN A 43 6.55 -17.18 0.17
C GLN A 43 6.39 -15.68 0.36
N CYS A 44 5.18 -15.16 0.33
CA CYS A 44 5.01 -13.71 0.34
C CYS A 44 4.86 -13.14 1.74
N ASP A 45 5.10 -11.84 1.84
CA ASP A 45 4.81 -11.10 3.05
C ASP A 45 3.41 -10.50 2.98
N LEU A 46 2.99 -10.09 1.80
CA LEU A 46 1.72 -9.42 1.60
C LEU A 46 1.05 -9.93 0.33
N LYS A 47 -0.23 -10.23 0.43
CA LYS A 47 -1.02 -10.61 -0.73
C LYS A 47 -1.69 -9.34 -1.25
N VAL A 48 -1.47 -9.06 -2.53
CA VAL A 48 -1.87 -7.79 -3.14
C VAL A 48 -2.90 -7.99 -4.21
N TYR A 49 -3.91 -7.14 -4.21
CA TYR A 49 -4.91 -7.09 -5.26
C TYR A 49 -4.96 -5.65 -5.79
N PHE A 50 -4.91 -5.48 -7.10
CA PHE A 50 -5.02 -4.16 -7.70
C PHE A 50 -6.48 -3.80 -7.85
N VAL A 51 -6.89 -2.71 -7.21
CA VAL A 51 -8.28 -2.27 -7.28
C VAL A 51 -8.47 -1.34 -8.47
N LYS A 52 -9.70 -1.23 -8.93
CA LYS A 52 -10.02 -0.42 -10.08
C LYS A 52 -10.22 1.04 -9.76
N TYR A 53 -10.64 1.34 -8.56
CA TYR A 53 -10.97 2.70 -8.19
C TYR A 53 -10.23 3.07 -6.93
N GLU A 54 -9.81 4.33 -6.87
CA GLU A 54 -9.00 4.81 -5.77
C GLU A 54 -9.66 4.59 -4.42
N ASN A 55 -10.96 4.81 -4.32
CA ASN A 55 -11.63 4.69 -3.05
C ASN A 55 -11.73 3.26 -2.54
N GLN A 56 -11.31 2.29 -3.33
CA GLN A 56 -11.29 0.91 -2.90
C GLN A 56 -9.96 0.53 -2.26
N ALA A 57 -8.96 1.41 -2.33
CA ALA A 57 -7.63 1.10 -1.82
C ALA A 57 -7.53 1.50 -0.36
N ASP A 58 -8.32 0.83 0.48
CA ASP A 58 -8.42 1.21 1.88
C ASP A 58 -7.75 0.22 2.83
N GLU A 59 -7.03 -0.76 2.30
CA GLU A 59 -6.28 -1.69 3.13
C GLU A 59 -4.92 -1.92 2.51
N ASP A 60 -3.96 -2.38 3.31
CA ASP A 60 -2.57 -2.49 2.86
C ASP A 60 -2.39 -3.36 1.62
N GLY A 61 -3.21 -4.36 1.45
CA GLY A 61 -3.09 -5.25 0.29
C GLY A 61 -3.89 -4.80 -0.92
N LEU A 62 -4.62 -3.68 -0.81
CA LEU A 62 -5.43 -3.18 -1.91
C LEU A 62 -4.72 -1.98 -2.51
N TRP A 63 -4.11 -2.17 -3.65
CA TRP A 63 -3.27 -1.15 -4.27
C TRP A 63 -3.94 -0.54 -5.49
N PHE A 64 -3.85 0.77 -5.61
CA PHE A 64 -4.36 1.48 -6.77
C PHE A 64 -3.18 2.13 -7.50
N PRO A 65 -2.84 1.68 -8.70
CA PRO A 65 -1.72 2.25 -9.43
C PRO A 65 -2.09 3.62 -9.97
N VAL A 66 -1.21 4.59 -9.78
CA VAL A 66 -1.44 5.93 -10.27
C VAL A 66 -0.50 6.22 -11.43
N LYS A 67 -0.88 7.20 -12.25
CA LYS A 67 -0.15 7.54 -13.44
C LYS A 67 1.02 8.45 -13.18
N TYR A 68 0.92 9.27 -12.16
CA TYR A 68 1.93 10.28 -11.90
C TYR A 68 2.49 10.12 -10.51
N GLU A 69 3.79 10.32 -10.40
CA GLU A 69 4.48 10.15 -9.13
C GLU A 69 3.90 11.02 -8.03
N SER A 70 3.50 12.25 -8.38
CA SER A 70 2.97 13.17 -7.37
C SER A 70 1.68 12.71 -6.73
N GLN A 71 1.03 11.71 -7.32
CA GLN A 71 -0.22 11.19 -6.80
C GLN A 71 -0.03 10.00 -5.87
N ALA A 72 1.18 9.51 -5.75
CA ALA A 72 1.42 8.25 -5.05
C ALA A 72 1.55 8.43 -3.56
N ASP A 73 1.06 7.46 -2.81
CA ASP A 73 1.34 7.36 -1.39
C ASP A 73 2.64 6.65 -1.16
N LYS A 74 2.95 5.67 -2.01
CA LYS A 74 4.22 4.94 -1.94
C LYS A 74 4.77 4.74 -3.34
N LYS A 75 6.07 4.91 -3.47
CA LYS A 75 6.78 4.66 -4.71
C LYS A 75 7.48 3.32 -4.58
N ILE A 76 7.24 2.43 -5.51
CA ILE A 76 7.80 1.08 -5.44
C ILE A 76 8.70 0.81 -6.63
N TYR A 77 9.67 -0.06 -6.41
CA TYR A 77 10.55 -0.53 -7.45
C TYR A 77 10.55 -2.06 -7.39
N PHE A 78 10.27 -2.70 -8.54
CA PHE A 78 10.26 -4.15 -8.60
C PHE A 78 11.67 -4.64 -8.84
N VAL A 79 12.21 -5.37 -7.86
CA VAL A 79 13.58 -5.87 -7.97
C VAL A 79 13.59 -7.22 -8.67
N LYS A 80 14.73 -7.57 -9.25
CA LYS A 80 14.89 -8.79 -9.97
C LYS A 80 15.15 -9.98 -9.08
N TYR A 81 15.76 -9.75 -7.96
CA TYR A 81 16.19 -10.85 -7.08
C TYR A 81 15.56 -10.67 -5.71
N GLU A 82 15.13 -11.79 -5.16
CA GLU A 82 14.46 -11.78 -3.88
C GLU A 82 15.30 -11.16 -2.76
N SER A 83 16.60 -11.38 -2.81
CA SER A 83 17.49 -10.88 -1.75
C SER A 83 17.57 -9.36 -1.71
N GLN A 84 17.12 -8.69 -2.76
CA GLN A 84 17.16 -7.24 -2.81
C GLN A 84 15.87 -6.59 -2.33
N ALA A 85 14.86 -7.38 -2.01
CA ALA A 85 13.54 -6.83 -1.72
C ALA A 85 13.38 -6.46 -0.27
N ASP A 86 12.64 -5.37 -0.03
CA ASP A 86 12.18 -5.04 1.31
C ASP A 86 10.90 -5.79 1.60
N LEU A 87 10.10 -6.05 0.58
CA LEU A 87 8.78 -6.64 0.73
C LEU A 87 8.54 -7.65 -0.37
N LYS A 88 8.09 -8.84 -0.02
CA LYS A 88 7.75 -9.87 -0.99
C LYS A 88 6.24 -9.93 -1.12
N ILE A 89 5.75 -9.82 -2.34
CA ILE A 89 4.30 -9.78 -2.56
C ILE A 89 3.87 -10.92 -3.49
N TYR A 90 2.61 -11.26 -3.37
CA TYR A 90 1.97 -12.24 -4.24
C TYR A 90 0.64 -11.64 -4.71
N PHE A 91 0.42 -11.64 -6.03
CA PHE A 91 -0.83 -11.07 -6.58
C PHE A 91 -1.94 -12.10 -6.48
N VAL A 92 -3.05 -11.71 -5.85
CA VAL A 92 -4.20 -12.59 -5.71
C VAL A 92 -5.27 -12.21 -6.71
N LYS A 93 -6.17 -13.15 -6.99
CA LYS A 93 -7.20 -12.98 -7.98
C LYS A 93 -8.40 -12.21 -7.48
N TYR A 94 -8.67 -12.26 -6.21
CA TYR A 94 -9.88 -11.67 -5.65
C TYR A 94 -9.55 -10.76 -4.51
N GLU A 95 -10.32 -9.69 -4.39
CA GLU A 95 -10.07 -8.65 -3.40
C GLU A 95 -10.04 -9.21 -1.98
N ASN A 96 -10.95 -10.13 -1.66
CA ASN A 96 -11.03 -10.65 -0.30
C ASN A 96 -9.87 -11.57 0.06
N GLN A 97 -8.98 -11.85 -0.87
CA GLN A 97 -7.82 -12.67 -0.60
C GLN A 97 -6.60 -11.85 -0.24
N SER A 98 -6.68 -10.52 -0.34
CA SER A 98 -5.53 -9.67 -0.05
C SER A 98 -5.30 -9.57 1.44
N GLY A 99 -4.09 -9.20 1.82
CA GLY A 99 -3.78 -8.98 3.22
C GLY A 99 -2.40 -9.49 3.59
N TRP A 100 -2.01 -9.17 4.81
CA TRP A 100 -0.70 -9.53 5.31
C TRP A 100 -0.60 -11.02 5.62
N ARG A 101 0.50 -11.59 5.20
CA ARG A 101 0.84 -12.92 5.59
C ARG A 101 1.94 -12.86 6.66
N ASN A 102 2.77 -11.83 6.58
CA ASN A 102 3.85 -11.62 7.55
C ASN A 102 3.67 -10.24 8.18
N PRO A 103 2.96 -10.16 9.29
CA PRO A 103 2.66 -8.85 9.89
C PRO A 103 3.87 -8.06 10.35
N GLU A 104 5.02 -8.72 10.47
CA GLU A 104 6.22 -8.02 10.88
C GLU A 104 6.65 -6.98 9.87
N LYS A 105 6.18 -7.10 8.65
CA LYS A 105 6.53 -6.15 7.60
C LYS A 105 5.53 -5.02 7.44
N MET A 106 4.53 -4.97 8.30
CA MET A 106 3.48 -3.96 8.15
C MET A 106 3.99 -2.54 8.23
N HIS A 107 5.07 -2.33 8.96
CA HIS A 107 5.61 -0.99 9.12
C HIS A 107 6.07 -0.37 7.80
N LEU A 108 6.35 -1.20 6.80
CA LEU A 108 6.82 -0.69 5.52
C LEU A 108 5.75 0.08 4.77
N LEU A 109 4.48 -0.22 5.03
CA LEU A 109 3.37 0.45 4.37
C LEU A 109 2.65 1.43 5.27
N LYS A 110 3.21 1.70 6.46
CA LYS A 110 2.60 2.65 7.34
C LYS A 110 2.91 4.04 6.85
N PHE A 111 1.92 4.89 6.81
CA PHE A 111 2.14 6.24 6.34
C PHE A 111 2.30 7.16 7.54
N GLU A 112 3.32 8.03 7.45
CA GLU A 112 3.55 8.90 8.53
C GLU A 112 2.67 10.04 8.42
N ASP A 113 2.11 10.47 9.40
CA ASP A 113 1.27 11.58 9.28
C ASP A 113 1.60 12.67 10.13
#